data_207a7e6efaa51e2d648cb07995de7077
#
_entry.id   207a7e6efaa51e2d648cb07995de7077
#
_cell.length_a   1.000
_cell.length_b   1.000
_cell.length_c   1.000
_cell.angle_alpha   90.00
_cell.angle_beta   90.00
_cell.angle_gamma   90.00
#
_symmetry.space_group_name_H-M   'P 1'
#
loop_
_entity.id
_entity.type
_entity.pdbx_description
1 polymer ?
#
loop_
_entity_poly.entity_id
_entity_poly.type
_entity_poly.pdbx_seq_one_letter_code
_entity_poly.pdbx_strand_id
1 'polypeptide(L)'
;DAISLAVIQQWHKEGLINWLGHSSNVCDLIEESNIVALPSIYSEGVPRILLEASSVGRACIAYDVGGCDSLIINNDNGIIVKSNSPQELADKLEFLLANPKARVEMGIKGRQRVQDKFSSGMIISKTLKTYHDVVQG
;
A
#
# COMPACT_ATOMS: atom_id res chain seq x y z
N ASP A 1 -13.46 12.59 5.98
CA ASP A 1 -14.64 12.59 5.14
C ASP A 1 -14.39 11.83 3.84
N ALA A 2 -15.30 10.94 3.53
CA ALA A 2 -15.17 10.12 2.33
C ALA A 2 -15.52 10.93 1.08
N ILE A 3 -14.80 10.67 0.00
CA ILE A 3 -15.13 11.22 -1.32
C ILE A 3 -16.40 10.55 -1.80
N SER A 4 -17.35 11.34 -2.34
CA SER A 4 -18.61 10.78 -2.80
C SER A 4 -18.40 9.84 -4.01
N LEU A 5 -19.25 8.84 -4.12
CA LEU A 5 -19.22 7.91 -5.23
C LEU A 5 -19.37 8.63 -6.57
N ALA A 6 -20.20 9.67 -6.63
CA ALA A 6 -20.41 10.44 -7.86
C ALA A 6 -19.09 11.08 -8.35
N VAL A 7 -18.29 11.61 -7.43
CA VAL A 7 -17.00 12.23 -7.76
C VAL A 7 -16.03 11.17 -8.27
N ILE A 8 -15.96 10.02 -7.61
CA ILE A 8 -15.09 8.91 -8.02
C ILE A 8 -15.49 8.42 -9.42
N GLN A 9 -16.77 8.26 -9.67
CA GLN A 9 -17.27 7.85 -10.98
C GLN A 9 -16.93 8.88 -12.05
N GLN A 10 -16.99 10.17 -11.71
CA GLN A 10 -16.62 11.23 -12.65
C GLN A 10 -15.14 11.15 -13.00
N TRP A 11 -14.27 10.95 -12.02
CA TRP A 11 -12.82 10.80 -12.26
C TRP A 11 -12.53 9.58 -13.14
N HIS A 12 -13.23 8.49 -12.89
CA HIS A 12 -13.10 7.29 -13.71
C HIS A 12 -13.50 7.56 -15.16
N LYS A 13 -14.63 8.24 -15.34
CA LYS A 13 -15.13 8.60 -16.66
C LYS A 13 -14.18 9.53 -17.41
N GLU A 14 -13.52 10.44 -16.67
CA GLU A 14 -12.54 11.36 -17.24
C GLU A 14 -11.19 10.69 -17.52
N GLY A 15 -11.00 9.45 -17.12
CA GLY A 15 -9.74 8.74 -17.32
C GLY A 15 -8.66 9.08 -16.32
N LEU A 16 -8.99 9.79 -15.23
CA LEU A 16 -8.02 10.16 -14.20
C LEU A 16 -7.65 8.98 -13.31
N ILE A 17 -8.59 8.10 -13.07
CA ILE A 17 -8.39 6.87 -12.29
C ILE A 17 -9.13 5.73 -12.96
N ASN A 18 -8.76 4.50 -12.60
CA ASN A 18 -9.52 3.32 -12.94
C ASN A 18 -10.13 2.77 -11.64
N TRP A 19 -11.37 3.17 -11.38
CA TRP A 19 -12.06 2.73 -10.17
C TRP A 19 -12.58 1.30 -10.36
N LEU A 20 -12.05 0.38 -9.58
CA LEU A 20 -12.37 -1.04 -9.70
C LEU A 20 -13.52 -1.47 -8.78
N GLY A 21 -13.97 -0.57 -7.92
CA GLY A 21 -15.01 -0.89 -6.95
C GLY A 21 -14.51 -1.86 -5.90
N HIS A 22 -15.43 -2.63 -5.35
CA HIS A 22 -15.09 -3.66 -4.37
C HIS A 22 -14.59 -4.88 -5.12
N SER A 23 -13.36 -5.30 -4.84
CA SER A 23 -12.73 -6.41 -5.55
C SER A 23 -12.37 -7.55 -4.59
N SER A 24 -12.67 -8.78 -5.00
CA SER A 24 -12.22 -9.98 -4.30
C SER A 24 -10.81 -10.41 -4.72
N ASN A 25 -10.22 -9.74 -5.73
CA ASN A 25 -8.92 -10.10 -6.27
C ASN A 25 -7.84 -9.09 -5.91
N VAL A 26 -7.86 -8.60 -4.65
CA VAL A 26 -6.92 -7.57 -4.19
C VAL A 26 -5.48 -8.05 -4.28
N CYS A 27 -5.22 -9.32 -3.95
CA CYS A 27 -3.88 -9.88 -4.03
C CYS A 27 -3.33 -9.85 -5.46
N ASP A 28 -4.16 -10.20 -6.43
CA ASP A 28 -3.76 -10.15 -7.84
C ASP A 28 -3.48 -8.73 -8.30
N LEU A 29 -4.31 -7.77 -7.85
CA LEU A 29 -4.11 -6.36 -8.15
C LEU A 29 -2.79 -5.84 -7.57
N ILE A 30 -2.46 -6.25 -6.35
CA ILE A 30 -1.19 -5.89 -5.72
C ILE A 30 -0.01 -6.46 -6.51
N GLU A 31 -0.09 -7.72 -6.93
CA GLU A 31 0.96 -8.36 -7.71
C GLU A 31 1.19 -7.66 -9.07
N GLU A 32 0.12 -7.16 -9.68
CA GLU A 32 0.19 -6.45 -10.94
C GLU A 32 0.61 -4.99 -10.80
N SER A 33 0.55 -4.44 -9.59
CA SER A 33 0.86 -3.03 -9.39
C SER A 33 2.37 -2.81 -9.22
N ASN A 34 2.81 -1.59 -9.46
CA ASN A 34 4.19 -1.18 -9.23
C ASN A 34 4.36 -0.52 -7.87
N ILE A 35 3.32 0.14 -7.39
CA ILE A 35 3.31 0.89 -6.15
C ILE A 35 1.96 0.65 -5.49
N VAL A 36 1.98 0.51 -4.17
CA VAL A 36 0.74 0.47 -3.38
C VAL A 36 0.72 1.68 -2.47
N ALA A 37 -0.30 2.51 -2.60
CA ALA A 37 -0.47 3.71 -1.81
C ALA A 37 -1.69 3.57 -0.90
N LEU A 38 -1.52 3.89 0.38
CA LEU A 38 -2.59 3.89 1.36
C LEU A 38 -2.71 5.27 1.99
N PRO A 39 -3.46 6.18 1.36
CA PRO A 39 -3.65 7.54 1.89
C PRO A 39 -4.75 7.59 2.94
N SER A 40 -4.67 6.74 3.94
CA SER A 40 -5.63 6.69 5.05
C SER A 40 -5.17 7.59 6.17
N ILE A 41 -6.08 8.37 6.71
CA ILE A 41 -5.83 9.24 7.87
C ILE A 41 -6.26 8.59 9.18
N TYR A 42 -6.80 7.39 9.11
CA TYR A 42 -7.25 6.68 10.30
C TYR A 42 -6.14 5.79 10.84
N SER A 43 -5.92 5.88 12.17
CA SER A 43 -4.98 5.00 12.84
C SER A 43 -5.59 3.60 12.95
N GLU A 44 -4.83 2.63 12.52
CA GLU A 44 -5.16 1.22 12.68
C GLU A 44 -3.86 0.49 12.97
N GLY A 45 -3.88 -0.74 13.37
CA GLY A 45 -2.65 -1.52 13.50
C GLY A 45 -1.87 -1.54 12.18
N VAL A 46 -0.90 -2.40 12.02
CA VAL A 46 -0.20 -2.52 10.73
C VAL A 46 -1.25 -2.84 9.66
N PRO A 47 -1.42 -1.96 8.65
CA PRO A 47 -2.44 -2.18 7.62
C PRO A 47 -2.15 -3.44 6.81
N ARG A 48 -3.15 -4.29 6.67
CA ARG A 48 -2.99 -5.56 5.95
C ARG A 48 -2.57 -5.38 4.50
N ILE A 49 -3.11 -4.36 3.83
CA ILE A 49 -2.77 -4.11 2.43
C ILE A 49 -1.29 -3.77 2.26
N LEU A 50 -0.71 -3.02 3.21
CA LEU A 50 0.71 -2.69 3.16
C LEU A 50 1.58 -3.90 3.51
N LEU A 51 1.14 -4.71 4.46
CA LEU A 51 1.83 -5.95 4.80
C LEU A 51 1.85 -6.91 3.61
N GLU A 52 0.73 -7.08 2.95
CA GLU A 52 0.60 -7.89 1.75
C GLU A 52 1.50 -7.35 0.63
N ALA A 53 1.43 -6.06 0.36
CA ALA A 53 2.23 -5.43 -0.68
C ALA A 53 3.73 -5.57 -0.42
N SER A 54 4.15 -5.37 0.82
CA SER A 54 5.55 -5.52 1.20
C SER A 54 6.01 -6.97 1.07
N SER A 55 5.15 -7.92 1.42
CA SER A 55 5.51 -9.34 1.36
C SER A 55 5.75 -9.81 -0.07
N VAL A 56 5.15 -9.17 -1.07
CA VAL A 56 5.40 -9.49 -2.48
C VAL A 56 6.37 -8.50 -3.15
N GLY A 57 6.99 -7.64 -2.37
CA GLY A 57 8.06 -6.77 -2.85
C GLY A 57 7.61 -5.53 -3.61
N ARG A 58 6.42 -5.01 -3.31
CA ARG A 58 5.94 -3.76 -3.92
C ARG A 58 6.36 -2.57 -3.06
N ALA A 59 6.71 -1.46 -3.71
CA ALA A 59 6.98 -0.21 -3.01
C ALA A 59 5.68 0.33 -2.42
N CYS A 60 5.74 0.78 -1.17
CA CYS A 60 4.56 1.26 -0.46
C CYS A 60 4.71 2.72 -0.09
N ILE A 61 3.62 3.47 -0.19
CA ILE A 61 3.51 4.84 0.30
C ILE A 61 2.30 4.92 1.22
N ALA A 62 2.48 5.52 2.39
CA ALA A 62 1.39 5.71 3.33
C ALA A 62 1.47 7.08 3.99
N TYR A 63 0.35 7.54 4.52
CA TYR A 63 0.33 8.71 5.38
C TYR A 63 0.94 8.38 6.75
N ASP A 64 1.46 9.40 7.40
CA ASP A 64 2.07 9.30 8.73
C ASP A 64 0.98 9.17 9.79
N VAL A 65 0.42 7.97 9.91
CA VAL A 65 -0.57 7.62 10.93
C VAL A 65 -0.12 6.38 11.67
N GLY A 66 -0.62 6.19 12.86
CA GLY A 66 -0.22 5.06 13.72
C GLY A 66 -0.37 3.72 13.00
N GLY A 67 0.60 2.86 13.18
CA GLY A 67 0.65 1.53 12.57
C GLY A 67 1.50 1.44 11.32
N CYS A 68 1.53 2.47 10.49
CA CYS A 68 2.33 2.44 9.26
C CYS A 68 3.83 2.48 9.55
N ASP A 69 4.23 3.24 10.56
CA ASP A 69 5.62 3.35 10.97
C ASP A 69 6.20 2.07 11.58
N SER A 70 5.35 1.14 11.96
CA SER A 70 5.81 -0.18 12.39
C SER A 70 6.34 -1.01 11.23
N LEU A 71 5.84 -0.77 10.04
CA LEU A 71 6.21 -1.50 8.84
C LEU A 71 7.17 -0.70 7.96
N ILE A 72 6.88 0.58 7.74
CA ILE A 72 7.63 1.41 6.79
C ILE A 72 8.66 2.27 7.52
N ILE A 73 9.92 2.12 7.12
CA ILE A 73 10.99 3.04 7.49
C ILE A 73 11.13 4.01 6.33
N ASN A 74 10.80 5.28 6.57
CA ASN A 74 10.70 6.28 5.52
C ASN A 74 11.99 6.39 4.70
N ASN A 75 11.85 6.38 3.39
CA ASN A 75 12.93 6.46 2.40
C ASN A 75 13.86 5.23 2.38
N ASP A 76 13.51 4.16 3.10
CA ASP A 76 14.26 2.91 3.08
C ASP A 76 13.44 1.81 2.39
N ASN A 77 12.43 1.31 3.06
CA ASN A 77 11.58 0.24 2.52
C ASN A 77 10.20 0.75 2.04
N GLY A 78 10.03 2.05 1.95
CA GLY A 78 8.80 2.69 1.53
C GLY A 78 8.87 4.17 1.81
N ILE A 79 7.74 4.84 1.68
CA ILE A 79 7.66 6.29 1.89
C ILE A 79 6.49 6.60 2.82
N ILE A 80 6.78 7.42 3.83
CA ILE A 80 5.77 7.99 4.72
C ILE A 80 5.62 9.47 4.35
N VAL A 81 4.41 9.89 4.05
CA VAL A 81 4.12 11.31 3.78
C VAL A 81 3.23 11.87 4.88
N LYS A 82 3.26 13.17 5.05
CA LYS A 82 2.44 13.85 6.06
C LYS A 82 0.95 13.60 5.77
N SER A 83 0.20 13.36 6.82
CA SER A 83 -1.25 13.19 6.73
C SER A 83 -1.89 14.42 6.10
N ASN A 84 -2.90 14.19 5.28
CA ASN A 84 -3.65 15.24 4.61
C ASN A 84 -2.81 16.13 3.68
N SER A 85 -1.73 15.58 3.11
CA SER A 85 -0.96 16.30 2.11
C SER A 85 -1.04 15.58 0.75
N PRO A 86 -2.11 15.81 -0.03
CA PRO A 86 -2.23 15.22 -1.36
C PRO A 86 -1.10 15.62 -2.29
N GLN A 87 -0.58 16.83 -2.14
CA GLN A 87 0.52 17.30 -2.98
C GLN A 87 1.81 16.54 -2.68
N GLU A 88 2.13 16.31 -1.42
CA GLU A 88 3.31 15.53 -1.05
C GLU A 88 3.16 14.07 -1.51
N LEU A 89 1.96 13.51 -1.38
CA LEU A 89 1.67 12.17 -1.88
C LEU A 89 1.91 12.10 -3.39
N ALA A 90 1.38 13.07 -4.14
CA ALA A 90 1.54 13.13 -5.59
C ALA A 90 3.01 13.26 -5.98
N ASP A 91 3.77 14.11 -5.29
CA ASP A 91 5.20 14.32 -5.56
C ASP A 91 5.99 13.02 -5.34
N LYS A 92 5.68 12.29 -4.28
CA LYS A 92 6.37 11.02 -3.98
C LYS A 92 5.98 9.91 -4.94
N LEU A 93 4.72 9.86 -5.36
CA LEU A 93 4.29 8.94 -6.40
C LEU A 93 5.03 9.21 -7.70
N GLU A 94 5.12 10.47 -8.09
CA GLU A 94 5.84 10.88 -9.29
C GLU A 94 7.32 10.48 -9.21
N PHE A 95 7.95 10.69 -8.06
CA PHE A 95 9.33 10.28 -7.83
C PHE A 95 9.50 8.77 -8.06
N LEU A 96 8.65 7.95 -7.47
CA LEU A 96 8.75 6.50 -7.62
C LEU A 96 8.45 6.04 -9.04
N LEU A 97 7.52 6.68 -9.72
CA LEU A 97 7.21 6.34 -11.11
C LEU A 97 8.38 6.68 -12.04
N ALA A 98 9.09 7.78 -11.75
CA ALA A 98 10.24 8.22 -12.54
C ALA A 98 11.53 7.46 -12.20
N ASN A 99 11.57 6.71 -11.09
CA ASN A 99 12.78 6.04 -10.62
C ASN A 99 12.54 4.55 -10.36
N PRO A 100 12.47 3.75 -11.43
CA PRO A 100 12.21 2.30 -11.29
C PRO A 100 13.20 1.58 -10.38
N LYS A 101 14.48 1.98 -10.41
CA LYS A 101 15.50 1.38 -9.57
C LYS A 101 15.22 1.60 -8.08
N ALA A 102 14.89 2.84 -7.70
CA ALA A 102 14.54 3.17 -6.32
C ALA A 102 13.30 2.39 -5.88
N ARG A 103 12.30 2.33 -6.73
CA ARG A 103 11.05 1.60 -6.49
C ARG A 103 11.30 0.12 -6.22
N VAL A 104 12.10 -0.51 -7.06
CA VAL A 104 12.42 -1.94 -6.91
C VAL A 104 13.23 -2.19 -5.65
N GLU A 105 14.22 -1.35 -5.36
CA GLU A 105 15.02 -1.47 -4.14
C GLU A 105 14.17 -1.33 -2.88
N MET A 106 13.24 -0.38 -2.86
CA MET A 106 12.30 -0.23 -1.73
C MET A 106 11.44 -1.47 -1.54
N GLY A 107 10.96 -2.03 -2.64
CA GLY A 107 10.17 -3.25 -2.58
C GLY A 107 10.94 -4.43 -2.00
N ILE A 108 12.18 -4.60 -2.40
CA ILE A 108 13.05 -5.66 -1.89
C ILE A 108 13.28 -5.49 -0.39
N LYS A 109 13.59 -4.28 0.04
CA LYS A 109 13.80 -3.99 1.46
C LYS A 109 12.53 -4.16 2.28
N GLY A 110 11.38 -3.83 1.70
CA GLY A 110 10.08 -4.03 2.34
C GLY A 110 9.80 -5.51 2.58
N ARG A 111 10.07 -6.33 1.59
CA ARG A 111 9.93 -7.79 1.71
C ARG A 111 10.86 -8.33 2.78
N GLN A 112 12.10 -7.87 2.81
CA GLN A 112 13.08 -8.30 3.80
C GLN A 112 12.63 -7.93 5.21
N ARG A 113 12.10 -6.72 5.39
CA ARG A 113 11.60 -6.27 6.68
C ARG A 113 10.43 -7.12 7.16
N VAL A 114 9.51 -7.48 6.27
CA VAL A 114 8.40 -8.37 6.61
C VAL A 114 8.92 -9.73 7.08
N GLN A 115 9.90 -10.28 6.37
CA GLN A 115 10.50 -11.55 6.73
C GLN A 115 11.19 -11.49 8.09
N ASP A 116 11.90 -10.39 8.37
CA ASP A 116 12.66 -10.26 9.60
C ASP A 116 11.81 -9.93 10.82
N LYS A 117 10.86 -9.01 10.64
CA LYS A 117 10.11 -8.46 11.78
C LYS A 117 8.78 -9.17 12.03
N PHE A 118 8.15 -9.68 11.00
CA PHE A 118 6.81 -10.25 11.10
C PHE A 118 6.82 -11.76 10.88
N SER A 119 7.95 -12.32 10.56
CA SER A 119 8.07 -13.73 10.33
C SER A 119 8.67 -14.47 11.51
N SER A 120 8.02 -14.45 12.57
CA SER A 120 8.02 -15.72 13.21
C SER A 120 7.11 -16.62 12.37
N GLY A 121 7.38 -16.78 11.11
CA GLY A 121 6.69 -17.58 10.10
C GLY A 121 5.18 -17.73 10.25
N MET A 122 4.69 -17.99 11.46
CA MET A 122 3.29 -18.23 11.73
C MET A 122 2.42 -16.99 11.73
N ILE A 123 2.96 -15.83 12.14
CA ILE A 123 2.15 -14.60 12.23
C ILE A 123 1.77 -14.10 10.84
N ILE A 124 2.75 -14.03 9.94
CA ILE A 124 2.50 -13.57 8.56
C ILE A 124 1.60 -14.55 7.84
N SER A 125 1.92 -15.83 7.89
CA SER A 125 1.13 -16.88 7.26
C SER A 125 -0.31 -16.81 7.72
N LYS A 126 -0.54 -16.65 9.01
CA LYS A 126 -1.88 -16.56 9.58
C LYS A 126 -2.59 -15.28 9.15
N THR A 127 -1.87 -14.15 9.13
CA THR A 127 -2.43 -12.86 8.70
C THR A 127 -2.82 -12.89 7.24
N LEU A 128 -1.93 -13.35 6.37
CA LEU A 128 -2.18 -13.42 4.94
C LEU A 128 -3.29 -14.42 4.63
N LYS A 129 -3.29 -15.57 5.29
CA LYS A 129 -4.35 -16.56 5.12
C LYS A 129 -5.71 -15.98 5.50
N THR A 130 -5.79 -15.28 6.64
CA THR A 130 -7.03 -14.65 7.07
C THR A 130 -7.50 -13.62 6.05
N TYR A 131 -6.58 -12.84 5.52
CA TYR A 131 -6.88 -11.85 4.48
C TYR A 131 -7.43 -12.52 3.22
N HIS A 132 -6.79 -13.58 2.74
CA HIS A 132 -7.26 -14.33 1.57
C HIS A 132 -8.63 -14.93 1.80
N ASP A 133 -8.87 -15.52 2.98
CA ASP A 133 -10.15 -16.10 3.33
C ASP A 133 -11.27 -15.07 3.31
N VAL A 134 -11.02 -13.87 3.81
CA VAL A 134 -11.99 -12.77 3.79
C VAL A 134 -12.25 -12.29 2.36
N VAL A 135 -11.22 -12.20 1.55
CA VAL A 135 -11.32 -11.69 0.17
C VAL A 135 -11.95 -12.74 -0.76
N GLN A 136 -11.65 -14.01 -0.56
CA GLN A 136 -12.10 -15.10 -1.42
C GLN A 136 -13.37 -15.79 -0.90
N GLY A 137 -13.66 -15.61 0.36
CA GLY A 137 -14.85 -16.17 0.99
C GLY A 137 -16.07 -15.39 0.65
#